data_efd449cda94a2032d522439aaca91dd3
#
_entry.id   efd449cda94a2032d522439aaca91dd3
#
_cell.length_a   1.000
_cell.length_b   1.000
_cell.length_c   1.000
_cell.angle_alpha   90.00
_cell.angle_beta   90.00
_cell.angle_gamma   90.00
#
_symmetry.space_group_name_H-M   'P 1'
#
loop_
_entity.id
_entity.type
_entity.pdbx_description
1 polymer ?
#
loop_
_entity_poly.entity_id
_entity_poly.type
_entity_poly.pdbx_seq_one_letter_code
_entity_poly.pdbx_strand_id
1 'polypeptide(L)'
;MLLILAIIATVNIIINQYSTEKMEFGSWSDWFNTAGTLGTFVIAAMAYRKAPDWLKQKTSEAALMLAIKLRDDIELCVKNSKLDYKRAITFIKKFDEHPTADKCYIAGEQHSSTINKINAISALKDELQRIENNGIKIINKDILLRPIELCIEFYACSGAIYRYQRELLDPEQTITLENQQEMRKHLFALQSVLNDIANELKTTAFNKIFTIS
;
A
#
# COMPACT_ATOMS: atom_id res chain seq x y z
N MET A 1 42.36 -16.61 3.90
CA MET A 1 42.75 -17.65 2.91
C MET A 1 44.14 -18.18 3.14
N LEU A 2 45.21 -17.37 3.18
CA LEU A 2 46.59 -17.78 3.46
C LEU A 2 46.76 -18.61 4.75
N LEU A 3 46.05 -18.26 5.83
CA LEU A 3 46.15 -18.96 7.12
C LEU A 3 45.61 -20.40 7.03
N ILE A 4 44.52 -20.62 6.29
CA ILE A 4 43.93 -21.95 6.09
C ILE A 4 44.85 -22.84 5.25
N LEU A 5 45.47 -22.28 4.20
CA LEU A 5 46.46 -22.98 3.38
C LEU A 5 47.71 -23.33 4.20
N ALA A 6 48.15 -22.43 5.08
CA ALA A 6 49.26 -22.69 5.98
C ALA A 6 48.95 -23.82 6.99
N ILE A 7 47.74 -23.84 7.55
CA ILE A 7 47.28 -24.91 8.46
C ILE A 7 47.26 -26.27 7.73
N ILE A 8 46.68 -26.32 6.51
CA ILE A 8 46.61 -27.54 5.72
C ILE A 8 47.99 -28.04 5.34
N ALA A 9 48.90 -27.12 4.94
CA ALA A 9 50.29 -27.48 4.65
C ALA A 9 51.03 -28.00 5.90
N THR A 10 50.83 -27.36 7.05
CA THR A 10 51.46 -27.80 8.31
C THR A 10 50.94 -29.16 8.77
N VAL A 11 49.62 -29.41 8.68
CA VAL A 11 49.02 -30.72 8.99
C VAL A 11 49.56 -31.79 8.04
N ASN A 12 49.67 -31.51 6.75
CA ASN A 12 50.23 -32.45 5.78
C ASN A 12 51.72 -32.76 6.04
N ILE A 13 52.53 -31.79 6.43
CA ILE A 13 53.93 -31.99 6.81
C ILE A 13 54.03 -32.90 8.07
N ILE A 14 53.15 -32.65 9.05
CA ILE A 14 53.13 -33.44 10.29
C ILE A 14 52.72 -34.89 9.99
N ILE A 15 51.66 -35.11 9.20
CA ILE A 15 51.22 -36.46 8.82
C ILE A 15 52.31 -37.19 8.04
N ASN A 16 52.98 -36.52 7.12
CA ASN A 16 54.05 -37.14 6.32
C ASN A 16 55.30 -37.48 7.14
N GLN A 17 55.57 -36.76 8.24
CA GLN A 17 56.67 -37.07 9.16
C GLN A 17 56.42 -38.26 10.05
N TYR A 18 55.13 -38.55 10.36
CA TYR A 18 54.73 -39.62 11.27
C TYR A 18 54.23 -40.90 10.59
N SER A 19 53.93 -40.88 9.27
CA SER A 19 53.55 -42.08 8.54
C SER A 19 54.72 -42.68 7.81
N THR A 20 54.93 -43.99 8.05
CA THR A 20 55.99 -44.80 7.38
C THR A 20 55.68 -45.09 5.90
N GLU A 21 54.50 -44.78 5.43
CA GLU A 21 54.17 -44.81 4.00
C GLU A 21 54.24 -43.40 3.42
N LYS A 22 55.05 -43.19 2.37
CA LYS A 22 55.12 -41.96 1.61
C LYS A 22 53.76 -41.63 1.03
N MET A 23 53.02 -40.74 1.62
CA MET A 23 51.88 -40.10 0.97
C MET A 23 52.39 -39.33 -0.24
N GLU A 24 52.12 -39.80 -1.43
CA GLU A 24 52.31 -39.00 -2.65
C GLU A 24 51.38 -37.77 -2.57
N PHE A 25 51.98 -36.58 -2.55
CA PHE A 25 51.27 -35.34 -2.75
C PHE A 25 50.52 -35.46 -4.06
N GLY A 26 49.16 -35.42 -4.04
CA GLY A 26 48.33 -35.47 -5.22
C GLY A 26 48.76 -34.45 -6.29
N SER A 27 48.37 -34.69 -7.51
CA SER A 27 48.77 -33.85 -8.64
C SER A 27 48.34 -32.38 -8.40
N TRP A 28 48.99 -31.43 -9.05
CA TRP A 28 48.61 -30.04 -9.04
C TRP A 28 47.12 -29.82 -9.29
N SER A 29 46.49 -30.68 -10.10
CA SER A 29 45.06 -30.74 -10.38
C SER A 29 44.22 -30.98 -9.12
N ASP A 30 44.65 -31.88 -8.22
CA ASP A 30 43.94 -32.21 -6.99
C ASP A 30 43.98 -31.03 -5.98
N TRP A 31 45.09 -30.30 -5.95
CA TRP A 31 45.22 -29.09 -5.16
C TRP A 31 44.32 -27.98 -5.66
N PHE A 32 44.24 -27.76 -6.97
CA PHE A 32 43.32 -26.79 -7.56
C PHE A 32 41.87 -27.15 -7.33
N ASN A 33 41.50 -28.43 -7.44
CA ASN A 33 40.14 -28.91 -7.15
C ASN A 33 39.77 -28.70 -5.68
N THR A 34 40.68 -29.05 -4.76
CA THR A 34 40.47 -28.85 -3.31
C THR A 34 40.33 -27.37 -2.97
N ALA A 35 41.22 -26.53 -3.51
CA ALA A 35 41.16 -25.07 -3.33
C ALA A 35 39.89 -24.47 -3.91
N GLY A 36 39.41 -24.95 -5.08
CA GLY A 36 38.15 -24.56 -5.72
C GLY A 36 36.97 -24.93 -4.85
N THR A 37 36.92 -26.16 -4.33
CA THR A 37 35.86 -26.64 -3.46
C THR A 37 35.80 -25.85 -2.15
N LEU A 38 36.95 -25.62 -1.50
CA LEU A 38 37.02 -24.79 -0.29
C LEU A 38 36.63 -23.35 -0.57
N GLY A 39 37.07 -22.77 -1.71
CA GLY A 39 36.66 -21.43 -2.14
C GLY A 39 35.15 -21.31 -2.32
N THR A 40 34.52 -22.28 -2.98
CA THR A 40 33.10 -22.35 -3.16
C THR A 40 32.35 -22.45 -1.82
N PHE A 41 32.82 -23.30 -0.92
CA PHE A 41 32.25 -23.42 0.42
C PHE A 41 32.33 -22.09 1.21
N VAL A 42 33.44 -21.39 1.17
CA VAL A 42 33.61 -20.10 1.82
C VAL A 42 32.66 -19.06 1.24
N ILE A 43 32.53 -19.01 -0.08
CA ILE A 43 31.57 -18.09 -0.75
C ILE A 43 30.14 -18.43 -0.37
N ALA A 44 29.77 -19.71 -0.38
CA ALA A 44 28.43 -20.15 0.03
C ALA A 44 28.12 -19.81 1.50
N ALA A 45 29.09 -20.02 2.40
CA ALA A 45 28.96 -19.65 3.81
C ALA A 45 28.80 -18.12 4.00
N MET A 46 29.56 -17.31 3.26
CA MET A 46 29.42 -15.85 3.27
C MET A 46 28.06 -15.42 2.72
N ALA A 47 27.59 -16.00 1.62
CA ALA A 47 26.28 -15.73 1.04
C ALA A 47 25.16 -16.09 2.03
N TYR A 48 25.25 -17.27 2.66
CA TYR A 48 24.28 -17.70 3.67
C TYR A 48 24.21 -16.73 4.87
N ARG A 49 25.36 -16.23 5.35
CA ARG A 49 25.40 -15.25 6.44
C ARG A 49 24.83 -13.89 6.04
N LYS A 50 24.94 -13.49 4.77
CA LYS A 50 24.42 -12.22 4.24
C LYS A 50 22.97 -12.29 3.79
N ALA A 51 22.45 -13.49 3.51
CA ALA A 51 21.09 -13.69 3.01
C ALA A 51 19.99 -13.10 3.93
N PRO A 52 20.05 -13.24 5.28
CA PRO A 52 19.04 -12.66 6.16
C PRO A 52 19.01 -11.12 6.07
N ASP A 53 20.17 -10.47 6.03
CA ASP A 53 20.27 -9.01 5.92
C ASP A 53 19.69 -8.52 4.59
N TRP A 54 20.03 -9.22 3.51
CA TRP A 54 19.51 -8.91 2.17
C TRP A 54 17.98 -9.10 2.08
N LEU A 55 17.46 -10.20 2.65
CA LEU A 55 16.02 -10.45 2.71
C LEU A 55 15.31 -9.35 3.53
N LYS A 56 15.87 -8.99 4.70
CA LYS A 56 15.32 -7.91 5.53
C LYS A 56 15.30 -6.58 4.77
N GLN A 57 16.35 -6.26 4.04
CA GLN A 57 16.41 -5.06 3.21
C GLN A 57 15.33 -5.09 2.11
N LYS A 58 15.18 -6.22 1.40
CA LYS A 58 14.21 -6.36 0.31
C LYS A 58 12.76 -6.29 0.81
N THR A 59 12.46 -6.91 1.94
CA THR A 59 11.11 -6.81 2.54
C THR A 59 10.82 -5.38 3.00
N SER A 60 11.79 -4.69 3.57
CA SER A 60 11.66 -3.29 3.97
C SER A 60 11.46 -2.35 2.78
N GLU A 61 12.22 -2.54 1.68
CA GLU A 61 12.03 -1.77 0.43
C GLU A 61 10.63 -2.01 -0.16
N ALA A 62 10.17 -3.26 -0.22
CA ALA A 62 8.83 -3.60 -0.71
C ALA A 62 7.72 -2.97 0.15
N ALA A 63 7.86 -3.04 1.47
CA ALA A 63 6.91 -2.44 2.40
C ALA A 63 6.88 -0.90 2.26
N LEU A 64 8.05 -0.26 2.08
CA LEU A 64 8.14 1.18 1.83
C LEU A 64 7.41 1.58 0.55
N MET A 65 7.55 0.82 -0.52
CA MET A 65 6.84 1.08 -1.78
C MET A 65 5.32 0.94 -1.61
N LEU A 66 4.85 -0.03 -0.82
CA LEU A 66 3.43 -0.16 -0.48
C LEU A 66 2.92 1.04 0.31
N ALA A 67 3.70 1.56 1.27
CA ALA A 67 3.33 2.72 2.07
C ALA A 67 3.24 4.00 1.21
N ILE A 68 4.18 4.20 0.28
CA ILE A 68 4.15 5.31 -0.68
C ILE A 68 2.90 5.20 -1.54
N LYS A 69 2.66 4.04 -2.13
CA LYS A 69 1.49 3.79 -2.99
C LYS A 69 0.18 4.06 -2.24
N LEU A 70 0.05 3.55 -1.01
CA LEU A 70 -1.15 3.79 -0.21
C LEU A 70 -1.42 5.27 0.03
N ARG A 71 -0.37 6.04 0.37
CA ARG A 71 -0.48 7.49 0.53
C ARG A 71 -0.98 8.16 -0.75
N ASP A 72 -0.38 7.80 -1.90
CA ASP A 72 -0.76 8.34 -3.21
C ASP A 72 -2.20 7.97 -3.57
N ASP A 73 -2.64 6.75 -3.29
CA ASP A 73 -4.00 6.28 -3.51
C ASP A 73 -5.02 7.06 -2.65
N ILE A 74 -4.68 7.34 -1.38
CA ILE A 74 -5.51 8.16 -0.49
C ILE A 74 -5.58 9.61 -1.01
N GLU A 75 -4.45 10.21 -1.41
CA GLU A 75 -4.43 11.56 -1.98
C GLU A 75 -5.27 11.62 -3.27
N LEU A 76 -5.19 10.61 -4.12
CA LEU A 76 -5.99 10.49 -5.32
C LEU A 76 -7.50 10.39 -5.00
N CYS A 77 -7.89 9.63 -3.97
CA CYS A 77 -9.29 9.56 -3.53
C CYS A 77 -9.82 10.94 -3.11
N VAL A 78 -9.06 11.68 -2.31
CA VAL A 78 -9.44 13.04 -1.88
C VAL A 78 -9.54 14.00 -3.07
N LYS A 79 -8.62 13.91 -4.02
CA LYS A 79 -8.65 14.71 -5.26
C LYS A 79 -9.88 14.38 -6.13
N ASN A 80 -10.20 13.10 -6.25
CA ASN A 80 -11.35 12.65 -7.04
C ASN A 80 -12.67 13.07 -6.39
N SER A 81 -12.79 13.06 -5.06
CA SER A 81 -13.98 13.56 -4.37
C SER A 81 -14.30 15.01 -4.72
N LYS A 82 -13.27 15.85 -4.91
CA LYS A 82 -13.43 17.25 -5.34
C LYS A 82 -14.00 17.38 -6.76
N LEU A 83 -13.56 16.53 -7.68
CA LEU A 83 -14.08 16.51 -9.05
C LEU A 83 -15.52 15.98 -9.07
N ASP A 84 -15.78 14.93 -8.32
CA ASP A 84 -17.09 14.32 -8.23
C ASP A 84 -18.09 15.23 -7.54
N TYR A 85 -17.68 16.02 -6.53
CA TYR A 85 -18.50 17.06 -5.95
C TYR A 85 -19.01 18.07 -6.99
N LYS A 86 -18.12 18.59 -7.84
CA LYS A 86 -18.51 19.51 -8.90
C LYS A 86 -19.53 18.89 -9.87
N ARG A 87 -19.32 17.60 -10.23
CA ARG A 87 -20.23 16.86 -11.10
C ARG A 87 -21.58 16.65 -10.42
N ALA A 88 -21.56 16.25 -9.14
CA ALA A 88 -22.77 16.03 -8.34
C ALA A 88 -23.61 17.31 -8.24
N ILE A 89 -23.01 18.42 -7.85
CA ILE A 89 -23.73 19.72 -7.75
C ILE A 89 -24.31 20.16 -9.09
N THR A 90 -23.55 20.00 -10.18
CA THR A 90 -24.03 20.34 -11.53
C THR A 90 -25.22 19.45 -11.93
N PHE A 91 -25.15 18.16 -11.62
CA PHE A 91 -26.22 17.23 -11.92
C PHE A 91 -27.47 17.51 -11.06
N ILE A 92 -27.31 17.73 -9.76
CA ILE A 92 -28.37 18.07 -8.82
C ILE A 92 -29.13 19.32 -9.29
N LYS A 93 -28.39 20.39 -9.66
CA LYS A 93 -29.00 21.62 -10.16
C LYS A 93 -29.86 21.38 -11.42
N LYS A 94 -29.29 20.67 -12.41
CA LYS A 94 -30.02 20.32 -13.65
C LYS A 94 -31.21 19.40 -13.41
N PHE A 95 -31.11 18.54 -12.40
CA PHE A 95 -32.20 17.67 -12.01
C PHE A 95 -33.36 18.44 -11.40
N ASP A 96 -33.06 19.36 -10.47
CA ASP A 96 -34.09 20.19 -9.77
C ASP A 96 -34.83 21.12 -10.74
N GLU A 97 -34.15 21.62 -11.78
CA GLU A 97 -34.79 22.47 -12.78
C GLU A 97 -35.87 21.69 -13.58
N HIS A 98 -35.58 20.46 -13.97
CA HIS A 98 -36.45 19.62 -14.79
C HIS A 98 -36.23 18.14 -14.50
N PRO A 99 -36.92 17.53 -13.53
CA PRO A 99 -36.86 16.09 -13.30
C PRO A 99 -37.48 15.33 -14.48
N THR A 100 -36.75 14.39 -15.05
CA THR A 100 -37.23 13.53 -16.15
C THR A 100 -36.84 12.08 -15.87
N ALA A 101 -37.57 11.13 -16.52
CA ALA A 101 -37.24 9.70 -16.37
C ALA A 101 -35.78 9.36 -16.73
N ASP A 102 -35.25 9.99 -17.79
CA ASP A 102 -33.86 9.80 -18.18
C ASP A 102 -32.90 10.27 -17.10
N LYS A 103 -33.19 11.39 -16.45
CA LYS A 103 -32.35 11.89 -15.33
C LYS A 103 -32.47 10.99 -14.09
N CYS A 104 -33.62 10.41 -13.83
CA CYS A 104 -33.82 9.41 -12.77
C CYS A 104 -32.96 8.15 -13.06
N TYR A 105 -32.92 7.69 -14.31
CA TYR A 105 -32.05 6.60 -14.73
C TYR A 105 -30.58 6.92 -14.53
N ILE A 106 -30.12 8.09 -14.98
CA ILE A 106 -28.73 8.55 -14.76
C ILE A 106 -28.41 8.65 -13.26
N ALA A 107 -29.34 9.12 -12.43
CA ALA A 107 -29.16 9.13 -10.97
C ALA A 107 -28.95 7.72 -10.41
N GLY A 108 -29.64 6.71 -10.92
CA GLY A 108 -29.44 5.30 -10.58
C GLY A 108 -28.03 4.80 -10.91
N GLU A 109 -27.51 5.14 -12.10
CA GLU A 109 -26.13 4.82 -12.48
C GLU A 109 -25.11 5.51 -11.58
N GLN A 110 -25.32 6.80 -11.26
CA GLN A 110 -24.45 7.55 -10.35
C GLN A 110 -24.47 6.96 -8.93
N HIS A 111 -25.65 6.55 -8.43
CA HIS A 111 -25.77 5.85 -7.15
C HIS A 111 -24.92 4.56 -7.13
N SER A 112 -25.06 3.72 -8.15
CA SER A 112 -24.26 2.48 -8.29
C SER A 112 -22.77 2.77 -8.34
N SER A 113 -22.36 3.85 -9.05
CA SER A 113 -20.98 4.31 -9.10
C SER A 113 -20.44 4.73 -7.73
N THR A 114 -21.26 5.40 -6.89
CA THR A 114 -20.84 5.78 -5.52
C THR A 114 -20.60 4.56 -4.65
N ILE A 115 -21.42 3.52 -4.75
CA ILE A 115 -21.23 2.26 -4.02
C ILE A 115 -19.88 1.61 -4.39
N ASN A 116 -19.57 1.53 -5.68
CA ASN A 116 -18.31 0.97 -6.14
C ASN A 116 -17.09 1.76 -5.62
N LYS A 117 -17.19 3.09 -5.56
CA LYS A 117 -16.15 3.95 -4.98
C LYS A 117 -16.01 3.72 -3.48
N ILE A 118 -17.09 3.60 -2.72
CA ILE A 118 -17.05 3.29 -1.29
C ILE A 118 -16.30 1.97 -1.07
N ASN A 119 -16.62 0.93 -1.83
CA ASN A 119 -15.95 -0.37 -1.71
C ASN A 119 -14.45 -0.27 -2.02
N ALA A 120 -14.08 0.45 -3.08
CA ALA A 120 -12.68 0.65 -3.44
C ALA A 120 -11.90 1.44 -2.37
N ILE A 121 -12.51 2.47 -1.78
CA ILE A 121 -11.90 3.29 -0.73
C ILE A 121 -11.81 2.49 0.58
N SER A 122 -12.81 1.68 0.91
CA SER A 122 -12.79 0.81 2.09
C SER A 122 -11.65 -0.19 2.04
N ALA A 123 -11.27 -0.69 0.85
CA ALA A 123 -10.13 -1.58 0.68
C ALA A 123 -8.79 -0.93 1.08
N LEU A 124 -8.69 0.41 1.10
CA LEU A 124 -7.48 1.11 1.58
C LEU A 124 -7.27 0.93 3.09
N LYS A 125 -8.33 0.65 3.87
CA LYS A 125 -8.20 0.31 5.30
C LYS A 125 -7.50 -1.05 5.47
N ASP A 126 -7.79 -2.00 4.61
CA ASP A 126 -7.14 -3.32 4.64
C ASP A 126 -5.66 -3.21 4.21
N GLU A 127 -5.37 -2.33 3.25
CA GLU A 127 -3.98 -2.04 2.85
C GLU A 127 -3.16 -1.41 3.99
N LEU A 128 -3.75 -0.54 4.82
CA LEU A 128 -3.11 -0.02 6.04
C LEU A 128 -2.67 -1.15 6.96
N GLN A 129 -3.55 -2.11 7.21
CA GLN A 129 -3.24 -3.27 8.06
C GLN A 129 -2.15 -4.16 7.43
N ARG A 130 -2.15 -4.32 6.12
CA ARG A 130 -1.11 -5.08 5.39
C ARG A 130 0.26 -4.44 5.52
N ILE A 131 0.35 -3.11 5.47
CA ILE A 131 1.61 -2.38 5.64
C ILE A 131 2.18 -2.60 7.04
N GLU A 132 1.35 -2.52 8.09
CA GLU A 132 1.76 -2.79 9.46
C GLU A 132 2.27 -4.24 9.61
N ASN A 133 1.59 -5.21 9.01
CA ASN A 133 2.00 -6.62 9.03
C ASN A 133 3.34 -6.87 8.28
N ASN A 134 3.72 -6.00 7.36
CA ASN A 134 4.98 -6.07 6.63
C ASN A 134 6.14 -5.30 7.30
N GLY A 135 5.98 -4.90 8.58
CA GLY A 135 7.05 -4.33 9.39
C GLY A 135 7.24 -2.82 9.25
N ILE A 136 6.28 -2.10 8.66
CA ILE A 136 6.24 -0.63 8.72
C ILE A 136 5.28 -0.22 9.84
N LYS A 137 5.80 0.53 10.81
CA LYS A 137 4.99 1.15 11.84
C LYS A 137 4.41 2.46 11.35
N ILE A 138 3.09 2.60 11.44
CA ILE A 138 2.39 3.87 11.17
C ILE A 138 2.39 4.69 12.46
N ILE A 139 3.09 5.83 12.45
CA ILE A 139 3.26 6.70 13.63
C ILE A 139 1.96 7.46 13.91
N ASN A 140 1.36 8.01 12.87
CA ASN A 140 0.13 8.78 12.98
C ASN A 140 -0.92 8.20 12.01
N LYS A 141 -1.67 7.24 12.51
CA LYS A 141 -2.68 6.50 11.74
C LYS A 141 -3.85 7.40 11.32
N ASP A 142 -4.17 8.40 12.13
CA ASP A 142 -5.31 9.30 11.88
C ASP A 142 -5.11 10.15 10.63
N ILE A 143 -3.87 10.52 10.30
CA ILE A 143 -3.56 11.25 9.05
C ILE A 143 -3.98 10.47 7.80
N LEU A 144 -3.98 9.12 7.88
CA LEU A 144 -4.37 8.25 6.77
C LEU A 144 -5.82 7.79 6.89
N LEU A 145 -6.31 7.45 8.08
CA LEU A 145 -7.67 6.95 8.29
C LEU A 145 -8.72 8.02 8.09
N ARG A 146 -8.51 9.22 8.63
CA ARG A 146 -9.47 10.32 8.53
C ARG A 146 -9.82 10.71 7.10
N PRO A 147 -8.87 10.87 6.15
CA PRO A 147 -9.21 11.08 4.74
C PRO A 147 -10.04 9.95 4.14
N ILE A 148 -9.71 8.68 4.45
CA ILE A 148 -10.45 7.51 3.95
C ILE A 148 -11.91 7.56 4.44
N GLU A 149 -12.11 7.78 5.74
CA GLU A 149 -13.43 7.84 6.35
C GLU A 149 -14.29 8.97 5.80
N LEU A 150 -13.71 10.16 5.66
CA LEU A 150 -14.42 11.29 5.08
C LEU A 150 -14.72 11.11 3.58
N CYS A 151 -13.88 10.42 2.82
CA CYS A 151 -14.19 10.07 1.44
C CYS A 151 -15.37 9.06 1.39
N ILE A 152 -15.38 8.06 2.26
CA ILE A 152 -16.51 7.11 2.36
C ILE A 152 -17.79 7.86 2.69
N GLU A 153 -17.79 8.74 3.70
CA GLU A 153 -18.93 9.54 4.10
C GLU A 153 -19.42 10.48 2.98
N PHE A 154 -18.48 11.10 2.26
CA PHE A 154 -18.77 11.93 1.08
C PHE A 154 -19.51 11.14 0.00
N TYR A 155 -19.03 9.95 -0.35
CA TYR A 155 -19.69 9.12 -1.38
C TYR A 155 -20.99 8.51 -0.87
N ALA A 156 -21.13 8.19 0.42
CA ALA A 156 -22.36 7.73 1.01
C ALA A 156 -23.44 8.83 0.95
N CYS A 157 -23.09 10.07 1.32
CA CYS A 157 -23.96 11.23 1.23
C CYS A 157 -24.39 11.52 -0.22
N SER A 158 -23.41 11.51 -1.16
CA SER A 158 -23.71 11.69 -2.59
C SER A 158 -24.62 10.59 -3.13
N GLY A 159 -24.38 9.33 -2.73
CA GLY A 159 -25.19 8.18 -3.10
C GLY A 159 -26.62 8.29 -2.60
N ALA A 160 -26.83 8.77 -1.37
CA ALA A 160 -28.15 9.01 -0.81
C ALA A 160 -28.93 10.08 -1.61
N ILE A 161 -28.25 11.14 -2.05
CA ILE A 161 -28.86 12.18 -2.90
C ILE A 161 -29.27 11.59 -4.27
N TYR A 162 -28.38 10.81 -4.90
CA TYR A 162 -28.68 10.16 -6.18
C TYR A 162 -29.80 9.13 -6.06
N ARG A 163 -29.84 8.39 -4.96
CA ARG A 163 -30.94 7.47 -4.66
C ARG A 163 -32.28 8.21 -4.57
N TYR A 164 -32.33 9.31 -3.84
CA TYR A 164 -33.52 10.15 -3.75
C TYR A 164 -33.97 10.61 -5.15
N GLN A 165 -33.06 11.09 -5.98
CA GLN A 165 -33.36 11.55 -7.34
C GLN A 165 -33.87 10.42 -8.25
N ARG A 166 -33.33 9.21 -8.10
CA ARG A 166 -33.80 8.02 -8.82
C ARG A 166 -35.24 7.69 -8.46
N GLU A 167 -35.57 7.79 -7.18
CA GLU A 167 -36.88 7.41 -6.63
C GLU A 167 -37.88 8.54 -6.66
N LEU A 168 -37.55 9.74 -7.13
CA LEU A 168 -38.43 10.92 -7.08
C LEU A 168 -39.77 10.72 -7.85
N LEU A 169 -39.76 9.90 -8.88
CA LEU A 169 -40.99 9.57 -9.65
C LEU A 169 -41.68 8.30 -9.14
N ASP A 170 -41.15 7.68 -8.09
CA ASP A 170 -41.76 6.51 -7.44
C ASP A 170 -42.77 6.96 -6.40
N PRO A 171 -44.05 6.51 -6.49
CA PRO A 171 -45.07 6.86 -5.52
C PRO A 171 -44.80 6.32 -4.11
N GLU A 172 -43.93 5.32 -3.94
CA GLU A 172 -43.55 4.74 -2.65
C GLU A 172 -42.29 5.40 -2.04
N GLN A 173 -41.92 6.57 -2.51
CA GLN A 173 -40.73 7.27 -2.06
C GLN A 173 -40.72 7.52 -0.55
N THR A 174 -39.63 7.11 0.13
CA THR A 174 -39.48 7.20 1.59
C THR A 174 -38.68 8.41 2.04
N ILE A 175 -37.88 9.05 1.14
CA ILE A 175 -37.03 10.17 1.47
C ILE A 175 -37.77 11.49 1.25
N THR A 176 -37.77 12.35 2.28
CA THR A 176 -38.41 13.66 2.21
C THR A 176 -37.51 14.73 1.58
N LEU A 177 -38.12 15.81 1.05
CA LEU A 177 -37.36 16.95 0.51
C LEU A 177 -36.47 17.60 1.58
N GLU A 178 -36.92 17.66 2.83
CA GLU A 178 -36.16 18.20 3.96
C GLU A 178 -34.85 17.41 4.21
N ASN A 179 -34.96 16.09 4.24
CA ASN A 179 -33.80 15.19 4.38
C ASN A 179 -32.81 15.38 3.22
N GLN A 180 -33.27 15.63 2.00
CA GLN A 180 -32.43 15.90 0.85
C GLN A 180 -31.68 17.22 1.01
N GLN A 181 -32.33 18.28 1.49
CA GLN A 181 -31.68 19.58 1.71
C GLN A 181 -30.59 19.49 2.79
N GLU A 182 -30.82 18.73 3.85
CA GLU A 182 -29.87 18.48 4.91
C GLU A 182 -28.65 17.71 4.37
N MET A 183 -28.87 16.64 3.59
CA MET A 183 -27.80 15.90 2.94
C MET A 183 -26.93 16.78 2.01
N ARG A 184 -27.54 17.74 1.30
CA ARG A 184 -26.79 18.68 0.45
C ARG A 184 -25.91 19.62 1.27
N LYS A 185 -26.41 20.13 2.39
CA LYS A 185 -25.62 20.95 3.33
C LYS A 185 -24.44 20.15 3.90
N HIS A 186 -24.70 18.90 4.28
CA HIS A 186 -23.68 18.00 4.79
C HIS A 186 -22.62 17.69 3.73
N LEU A 187 -23.02 17.41 2.49
CA LEU A 187 -22.11 17.19 1.36
C LEU A 187 -21.17 18.38 1.12
N PHE A 188 -21.71 19.61 1.24
CA PHE A 188 -20.90 20.83 1.13
C PHE A 188 -19.89 20.96 2.27
N ALA A 189 -20.31 20.68 3.50
CA ALA A 189 -19.42 20.70 4.67
C ALA A 189 -18.29 19.67 4.54
N LEU A 190 -18.59 18.45 4.14
CA LEU A 190 -17.61 17.37 3.91
C LEU A 190 -16.59 17.77 2.85
N GLN A 191 -17.03 18.41 1.75
CA GLN A 191 -16.12 18.86 0.71
C GLN A 191 -15.12 19.92 1.20
N SER A 192 -15.56 20.82 2.08
CA SER A 192 -14.65 21.81 2.71
C SER A 192 -13.59 21.12 3.55
N VAL A 193 -13.98 20.21 4.43
CA VAL A 193 -13.07 19.44 5.29
C VAL A 193 -12.10 18.60 4.47
N LEU A 194 -12.56 17.95 3.39
CA LEU A 194 -11.69 17.18 2.50
C LEU A 194 -10.64 18.05 1.79
N ASN A 195 -10.96 19.32 1.46
CA ASN A 195 -9.97 20.23 0.91
C ASN A 195 -8.85 20.57 1.91
N ASP A 196 -9.20 20.76 3.18
CA ASP A 196 -8.22 21.07 4.24
C ASP A 196 -7.33 19.86 4.50
N ILE A 197 -7.91 18.68 4.58
CA ILE A 197 -7.17 17.41 4.73
C ILE A 197 -6.28 17.10 3.54
N ALA A 198 -6.70 17.42 2.31
CA ALA A 198 -5.86 17.27 1.14
C ALA A 198 -4.56 18.09 1.26
N ASN A 199 -4.65 19.30 1.79
CA ASN A 199 -3.50 20.14 2.04
C ASN A 199 -2.61 19.59 3.16
N GLU A 200 -3.21 19.13 4.26
CA GLU A 200 -2.51 18.49 5.37
C GLU A 200 -1.73 17.25 4.91
N LEU A 201 -2.39 16.33 4.19
CA LEU A 201 -1.77 15.10 3.66
C LEU A 201 -0.59 15.41 2.74
N LYS A 202 -0.75 16.42 1.87
CA LYS A 202 0.28 16.84 0.92
C LYS A 202 1.49 17.48 1.60
N THR A 203 1.28 18.26 2.67
CA THR A 203 2.35 18.98 3.38
C THR A 203 3.03 18.13 4.45
N THR A 204 2.41 17.06 4.91
CA THR A 204 2.98 16.18 5.93
C THR A 204 4.10 15.34 5.35
N ALA A 205 5.29 15.43 5.93
CA ALA A 205 6.45 14.65 5.50
C ALA A 205 6.23 13.15 5.75
N PHE A 206 6.70 12.30 4.83
CA PHE A 206 6.52 10.84 4.88
C PHE A 206 6.99 10.21 6.20
N ASN A 207 8.14 10.65 6.72
CA ASN A 207 8.73 10.17 7.97
C ASN A 207 7.93 10.54 9.24
N LYS A 208 6.97 11.46 9.14
CA LYS A 208 6.02 11.77 10.22
C LYS A 208 4.83 10.82 10.22
N ILE A 209 4.60 10.10 9.14
CA ILE A 209 3.50 9.14 8.97
C ILE A 209 4.00 7.72 9.19
N PHE A 210 5.15 7.37 8.60
CA PHE A 210 5.69 6.00 8.58
C PHE A 210 7.09 5.93 9.16
N THR A 211 7.40 4.83 9.86
CA THR A 211 8.76 4.45 10.24
C THR A 211 8.99 2.98 9.96
N ILE A 212 10.20 2.63 9.57
CA ILE A 212 10.62 1.25 9.35
C ILE A 212 11.10 0.71 10.69
N SER A 213 10.52 -0.39 11.14
CA SER A 213 10.89 -1.09 12.39
C SER A 213 12.06 -2.06 12.18
#